data_e122cdbf4791f492c899a3c502d47814
#
_entry.id   e122cdbf4791f492c899a3c502d47814
#
_cell.length_a   1.000
_cell.length_b   1.000
_cell.length_c   1.000
_cell.angle_alpha   90.00
_cell.angle_beta   90.00
_cell.angle_gamma   90.00
#
_symmetry.space_group_name_H-M   'P 1'
#
loop_
_entity.id
_entity.type
_entity.pdbx_description
1 polymer ?
#
loop_
_entity_poly.entity_id
_entity_poly.type
_entity_poly.pdbx_seq_one_letter_code
_entity_poly.pdbx_strand_id
1 'polypeptide(L)'
;RLAIEGTDYHNHYPLWIYPEHNNVQIPTDINVIKKWDKQAENLLANGAKVLWFPDAKTYKNVTVEGLFQTDYWNYRMFKSICEWVKKPVSPGTLGLLMNPSHPVFAHFPTDFHTNWQWFTMIKNSHPLILDQLPDNYRPIVQVIDNVERNHKLGMIQEFNVGPGKLLICMTDLETQQEYPEARQL
;
A
#
# COMPACT_ATOMS: atom_id res chain seq x y z
N ARG A 1 -14.54 12.65 20.12
CA ARG A 1 -13.96 13.71 20.95
C ARG A 1 -13.83 13.23 22.39
N LEU A 2 -12.66 13.40 22.97
CA LEU A 2 -12.42 13.29 24.40
C LEU A 2 -12.20 14.69 24.97
N ALA A 3 -12.89 15.02 26.08
CA ALA A 3 -12.75 16.33 26.71
C ALA A 3 -12.67 16.15 28.23
N ILE A 4 -11.97 17.08 28.89
CA ILE A 4 -11.96 17.17 30.35
C ILE A 4 -13.07 18.15 30.72
N GLU A 5 -14.05 17.67 31.52
CA GLU A 5 -15.18 18.48 31.93
C GLU A 5 -14.74 19.73 32.71
N GLY A 6 -15.36 20.86 32.40
CA GLY A 6 -15.03 22.16 33.02
C GLY A 6 -13.77 22.84 32.48
N THR A 7 -13.20 22.34 31.38
CA THR A 7 -12.01 22.91 30.72
C THR A 7 -12.18 22.98 29.20
N ASP A 8 -11.31 23.76 28.53
CA ASP A 8 -11.21 23.82 27.07
C ASP A 8 -10.32 22.68 26.49
N TYR A 9 -9.76 21.83 27.33
CA TYR A 9 -8.89 20.73 26.87
C TYR A 9 -9.70 19.60 26.25
N HIS A 10 -9.41 19.30 24.99
CA HIS A 10 -10.02 18.20 24.25
C HIS A 10 -9.14 17.67 23.13
N ASN A 11 -9.37 16.40 22.78
CA ASN A 11 -8.77 15.77 21.60
C ASN A 11 -9.85 15.22 20.68
N HIS A 12 -9.61 15.27 19.38
CA HIS A 12 -10.42 14.61 18.36
C HIS A 12 -9.62 13.47 17.76
N TYR A 13 -10.30 12.33 17.60
CA TYR A 13 -9.73 11.16 16.94
C TYR A 13 -10.64 10.80 15.78
N PRO A 14 -10.10 10.59 14.55
CA PRO A 14 -10.87 10.04 13.46
C PRO A 14 -11.26 8.60 13.78
N LEU A 15 -12.45 8.20 13.33
CA LEU A 15 -12.96 6.84 13.41
C LEU A 15 -13.49 6.46 12.04
N TRP A 16 -13.23 5.23 11.64
CA TRP A 16 -13.77 4.64 10.41
C TRP A 16 -14.73 3.54 10.81
N ILE A 17 -15.92 3.55 10.22
CA ILE A 17 -16.96 2.55 10.46
C ILE A 17 -17.24 1.88 9.12
N TYR A 18 -16.97 0.60 9.04
CA TYR A 18 -17.19 -0.21 7.86
C TYR A 18 -18.36 -1.17 8.07
N PRO A 19 -19.07 -1.58 7.02
CA PRO A 19 -20.09 -2.61 7.13
C PRO A 19 -19.47 -3.93 7.58
N GLU A 20 -20.23 -4.70 8.35
CA GLU A 20 -19.79 -6.01 8.82
C GLU A 20 -19.51 -6.98 7.66
N HIS A 21 -20.35 -6.89 6.63
CA HIS A 21 -20.21 -7.70 5.42
C HIS A 21 -20.29 -6.82 4.18
N ASN A 22 -19.32 -6.94 3.31
CA ASN A 22 -19.33 -6.35 1.99
C ASN A 22 -19.76 -7.42 0.98
N ASN A 23 -21.00 -7.34 0.50
CA ASN A 23 -21.49 -8.19 -0.59
C ASN A 23 -21.04 -7.63 -1.96
N VAL A 24 -19.80 -7.21 -2.07
CA VAL A 24 -19.26 -6.72 -3.33
C VAL A 24 -18.86 -7.90 -4.19
N GLN A 25 -19.54 -8.05 -5.31
CA GLN A 25 -19.10 -9.02 -6.34
C GLN A 25 -17.98 -8.38 -7.17
N ILE A 26 -16.92 -9.15 -7.41
CA ILE A 26 -15.88 -8.73 -8.35
C ILE A 26 -16.52 -8.55 -9.73
N PRO A 27 -16.38 -7.38 -10.37
CA PRO A 27 -16.90 -7.17 -11.72
C PRO A 27 -16.35 -8.22 -12.69
N THR A 28 -17.21 -8.76 -13.53
CA THR A 28 -16.85 -9.87 -14.46
C THR A 28 -15.83 -9.46 -15.52
N ASP A 29 -15.60 -8.17 -15.72
CA ASP A 29 -14.63 -7.61 -16.67
C ASP A 29 -13.23 -7.40 -16.05
N ILE A 30 -13.04 -7.75 -14.78
CA ILE A 30 -11.75 -7.68 -14.09
C ILE A 30 -11.17 -9.08 -13.90
N ASN A 31 -9.96 -9.28 -14.40
CA ASN A 31 -9.22 -10.53 -14.25
C ASN A 31 -8.26 -10.40 -13.06
N VAL A 32 -8.52 -11.11 -11.98
CA VAL A 32 -7.64 -11.13 -10.80
C VAL A 32 -6.60 -12.22 -10.97
N ILE A 33 -5.31 -11.87 -10.85
CA ILE A 33 -4.20 -12.80 -10.97
C ILE A 33 -3.23 -12.66 -9.79
N LYS A 34 -2.55 -13.76 -9.45
CA LYS A 34 -1.47 -13.80 -8.44
C LYS A 34 -0.10 -14.04 -9.07
N LYS A 35 -0.08 -14.69 -10.21
CA LYS A 35 1.15 -15.03 -10.92
C LYS A 35 1.17 -14.34 -12.27
N TRP A 36 2.32 -13.76 -12.59
CA TRP A 36 2.57 -13.23 -13.92
C TRP A 36 3.01 -14.37 -14.84
N ASP A 37 2.28 -14.57 -15.91
CA ASP A 37 2.56 -15.58 -16.92
C ASP A 37 2.09 -15.15 -18.31
N LYS A 38 2.21 -16.05 -19.29
CA LYS A 38 1.80 -15.79 -20.67
C LYS A 38 0.29 -15.48 -20.80
N GLN A 39 -0.54 -16.03 -19.91
CA GLN A 39 -1.97 -15.75 -19.91
C GLN A 39 -2.23 -14.29 -19.50
N ALA A 40 -1.54 -13.79 -18.47
CA ALA A 40 -1.63 -12.38 -18.06
C ALA A 40 -1.23 -11.42 -19.19
N GLU A 41 -0.14 -11.74 -19.90
CA GLU A 41 0.29 -10.95 -21.07
C GLU A 41 -0.77 -10.95 -22.19
N ASN A 42 -1.34 -12.11 -22.49
CA ASN A 42 -2.39 -12.25 -23.50
C ASN A 42 -3.67 -11.49 -23.13
N LEU A 43 -4.08 -11.52 -21.85
CA LEU A 43 -5.22 -10.72 -21.36
C LEU A 43 -5.01 -9.23 -21.63
N LEU A 44 -3.87 -8.70 -21.27
CA LEU A 44 -3.54 -7.28 -21.48
C LEU A 44 -3.44 -6.95 -22.97
N ALA A 45 -2.81 -7.81 -23.78
CA ALA A 45 -2.70 -7.63 -25.23
C ALA A 45 -4.10 -7.60 -25.91
N ASN A 46 -5.10 -8.25 -25.32
CA ASN A 46 -6.49 -8.25 -25.80
C ASN A 46 -7.36 -7.15 -25.14
N GLY A 47 -6.76 -6.20 -24.43
CA GLY A 47 -7.50 -5.06 -23.87
C GLY A 47 -8.21 -5.35 -22.54
N ALA A 48 -7.91 -6.46 -21.87
CA ALA A 48 -8.51 -6.79 -20.59
C ALA A 48 -8.03 -5.88 -19.46
N LYS A 49 -8.87 -5.78 -18.41
CA LYS A 49 -8.49 -5.20 -17.12
C LYS A 49 -7.95 -6.31 -16.23
N VAL A 50 -6.74 -6.12 -15.72
CA VAL A 50 -6.05 -7.09 -14.87
C VAL A 50 -5.73 -6.44 -13.52
N LEU A 51 -6.16 -7.09 -12.43
CA LEU A 51 -5.75 -6.79 -11.07
C LEU A 51 -4.75 -7.85 -10.64
N TRP A 52 -3.53 -7.42 -10.36
CA TRP A 52 -2.44 -8.32 -10.00
C TRP A 52 -2.01 -8.13 -8.54
N PHE A 53 -1.99 -9.24 -7.79
CA PHE A 53 -1.42 -9.35 -6.45
C PHE A 53 -0.12 -10.16 -6.51
N PRO A 54 1.05 -9.52 -6.69
CA PRO A 54 2.33 -10.22 -6.76
C PRO A 54 2.69 -10.92 -5.45
N ASP A 55 3.25 -12.12 -5.55
CA ASP A 55 3.84 -12.79 -4.38
C ASP A 55 5.14 -12.10 -3.98
N ALA A 56 5.19 -11.59 -2.75
CA ALA A 56 6.32 -10.85 -2.21
C ALA A 56 7.64 -11.64 -2.23
N LYS A 57 7.59 -12.97 -2.03
CA LYS A 57 8.79 -13.81 -2.03
C LYS A 57 9.42 -13.90 -3.42
N THR A 58 8.58 -13.96 -4.44
CA THR A 58 9.02 -14.00 -5.84
C THR A 58 9.70 -12.69 -6.25
N TYR A 59 9.19 -11.56 -5.77
CA TYR A 59 9.62 -10.22 -6.20
C TYR A 59 10.48 -9.49 -5.16
N LYS A 60 11.04 -10.18 -4.16
CA LYS A 60 11.83 -9.60 -3.07
C LYS A 60 13.01 -8.71 -3.51
N ASN A 61 13.56 -8.96 -4.69
CA ASN A 61 14.72 -8.20 -5.20
C ASN A 61 14.35 -6.84 -5.81
N VAL A 62 13.07 -6.61 -6.06
CA VAL A 62 12.53 -5.36 -6.65
C VAL A 62 11.50 -4.70 -5.74
N THR A 63 11.41 -5.14 -4.50
CA THR A 63 10.48 -4.63 -3.49
C THR A 63 11.20 -4.28 -2.20
N VAL A 64 10.54 -3.50 -1.36
CA VAL A 64 10.95 -3.19 0.00
C VAL A 64 9.79 -3.56 0.92
N GLU A 65 10.05 -4.06 2.13
CA GLU A 65 8.99 -4.23 3.13
C GLU A 65 8.35 -2.89 3.48
N GLY A 66 7.02 -2.86 3.60
CA GLY A 66 6.25 -1.63 3.68
C GLY A 66 6.11 -1.03 5.07
N LEU A 67 6.35 -1.80 6.13
CA LEU A 67 6.18 -1.32 7.49
C LEU A 67 7.02 -0.08 7.76
N PHE A 68 6.37 1.02 8.17
CA PHE A 68 7.05 2.24 8.57
C PHE A 68 7.25 2.32 10.08
N GLN A 69 8.27 3.07 10.49
CA GLN A 69 8.61 3.33 11.89
C GLN A 69 8.96 4.80 12.12
N THR A 70 8.99 5.19 13.37
CA THR A 70 9.23 6.58 13.78
C THR A 70 10.71 6.99 13.78
N ASP A 71 11.61 6.12 13.40
CA ASP A 71 13.06 6.32 13.39
C ASP A 71 13.59 6.96 12.09
N TYR A 72 12.73 7.62 11.33
CA TYR A 72 13.00 8.16 9.99
C TYR A 72 14.22 9.09 9.91
N TRP A 73 14.45 9.89 10.93
CA TRP A 73 15.52 10.89 10.95
C TRP A 73 16.88 10.32 11.36
N ASN A 74 16.91 9.10 11.87
CA ASN A 74 18.14 8.45 12.34
C ASN A 74 18.14 6.94 12.03
N TYR A 75 17.67 6.59 10.83
CA TYR A 75 17.57 5.20 10.39
C TYR A 75 18.90 4.43 10.51
N ARG A 76 20.01 5.05 10.13
CA ARG A 76 21.35 4.43 10.20
C ARG A 76 21.70 4.02 11.62
N MET A 77 21.45 4.85 12.61
CA MET A 77 21.73 4.55 14.02
C MET A 77 20.85 3.37 14.49
N PHE A 78 19.55 3.41 14.22
CA PHE A 78 18.66 2.34 14.64
C PHE A 78 18.98 1.02 13.94
N LYS A 79 19.34 1.06 12.66
CA LYS A 79 19.85 -0.11 11.92
C LYS A 79 21.08 -0.70 12.61
N SER A 80 22.07 0.11 12.90
CA SER A 80 23.30 -0.34 13.59
C SER A 80 23.01 -0.92 14.97
N ILE A 81 22.08 -0.34 15.73
CA ILE A 81 21.66 -0.87 17.03
C ILE A 81 21.00 -2.24 16.86
N CYS A 82 20.07 -2.39 15.91
CA CYS A 82 19.41 -3.67 15.63
C CYS A 82 20.42 -4.75 15.24
N GLU A 83 21.37 -4.43 14.36
CA GLU A 83 22.45 -5.33 13.94
C GLU A 83 23.31 -5.75 15.12
N TRP A 84 23.69 -4.80 15.98
CA TRP A 84 24.50 -5.08 17.18
C TRP A 84 23.78 -5.99 18.18
N VAL A 85 22.48 -5.77 18.44
CA VAL A 85 21.69 -6.61 19.34
C VAL A 85 21.09 -7.85 18.67
N LYS A 86 21.40 -8.10 17.41
CA LYS A 86 20.91 -9.22 16.60
C LYS A 86 19.38 -9.29 16.52
N LYS A 87 18.73 -8.16 16.42
CA LYS A 87 17.28 -8.04 16.18
C LYS A 87 17.01 -7.72 14.71
N PRO A 88 15.80 -8.04 14.20
CA PRO A 88 15.41 -7.64 12.85
C PRO A 88 15.54 -6.12 12.66
N VAL A 89 16.14 -5.74 11.54
CA VAL A 89 16.24 -4.33 11.14
C VAL A 89 14.89 -3.88 10.58
N SER A 90 14.46 -2.68 10.95
CA SER A 90 13.27 -2.05 10.37
C SER A 90 13.41 -1.87 8.87
N PRO A 91 12.34 -2.07 8.07
CA PRO A 91 12.33 -1.68 6.66
C PRO A 91 12.63 -0.19 6.43
N GLY A 92 12.33 0.66 7.41
CA GLY A 92 12.65 2.09 7.40
C GLY A 92 11.76 2.95 6.51
N THR A 93 10.64 2.44 6.01
CA THR A 93 9.66 3.27 5.28
C THR A 93 8.93 4.20 6.24
N LEU A 94 8.50 5.39 5.76
CA LEU A 94 8.08 6.50 6.60
C LEU A 94 6.57 6.75 6.61
N GLY A 95 5.86 6.27 5.60
CA GLY A 95 4.43 6.48 5.47
C GLY A 95 3.94 6.43 4.03
N LEU A 96 2.71 6.86 3.81
CA LEU A 96 2.04 6.86 2.51
C LEU A 96 1.72 8.28 2.05
N LEU A 97 1.68 8.44 0.73
CA LEU A 97 1.08 9.58 0.05
C LEU A 97 0.14 9.05 -1.04
N MET A 98 -1.04 9.66 -1.17
CA MET A 98 -2.02 9.29 -2.15
C MET A 98 -2.93 10.47 -2.53
N ASN A 99 -3.60 10.35 -3.66
CA ASN A 99 -4.65 11.29 -4.03
C ASN A 99 -6.00 10.73 -3.55
N PRO A 100 -6.65 11.31 -2.51
CA PRO A 100 -7.92 10.82 -1.99
C PRO A 100 -9.07 10.85 -3.00
N SER A 101 -8.95 11.67 -4.05
CA SER A 101 -9.97 11.78 -5.11
C SER A 101 -9.81 10.72 -6.20
N HIS A 102 -8.84 9.82 -6.09
CA HIS A 102 -8.66 8.75 -7.07
C HIS A 102 -9.87 7.78 -7.05
N PRO A 103 -10.42 7.35 -8.20
CA PRO A 103 -11.59 6.49 -8.25
C PRO A 103 -11.47 5.17 -7.45
N VAL A 104 -10.27 4.63 -7.28
CA VAL A 104 -10.03 3.42 -6.47
C VAL A 104 -10.49 3.61 -5.01
N PHE A 105 -10.54 4.84 -4.51
CA PHE A 105 -10.97 5.16 -3.15
C PHE A 105 -12.45 5.54 -3.03
N ALA A 106 -13.26 5.36 -4.09
CA ALA A 106 -14.66 5.74 -4.07
C ALA A 106 -15.46 5.14 -2.89
N HIS A 107 -15.08 3.94 -2.46
CA HIS A 107 -15.66 3.25 -1.32
C HIS A 107 -14.70 3.10 -0.12
N PHE A 108 -13.52 3.69 -0.20
CA PHE A 108 -12.51 3.71 0.85
C PHE A 108 -12.03 5.14 1.11
N PRO A 109 -12.85 5.99 1.78
CA PRO A 109 -12.47 7.36 2.09
C PRO A 109 -11.16 7.40 2.87
N THR A 110 -10.18 8.14 2.36
CA THR A 110 -8.84 8.24 2.95
C THR A 110 -8.34 9.67 2.93
N ASP A 111 -7.32 9.97 3.75
CA ASP A 111 -6.56 11.21 3.70
C ASP A 111 -5.50 11.13 2.59
N PHE A 112 -4.85 12.26 2.29
CA PHE A 112 -3.73 12.29 1.33
C PHE A 112 -2.44 11.65 1.90
N HIS A 113 -2.42 11.35 3.18
CA HIS A 113 -1.31 10.76 3.91
C HIS A 113 -1.78 9.54 4.72
N THR A 114 -0.84 8.87 5.37
CA THR A 114 -1.11 7.72 6.24
C THR A 114 -2.05 8.07 7.39
N ASN A 115 -3.04 7.22 7.60
CA ASN A 115 -3.87 7.19 8.80
C ASN A 115 -4.01 5.75 9.31
N TRP A 116 -4.71 5.54 10.42
CA TRP A 116 -4.81 4.23 11.07
C TRP A 116 -5.46 3.12 10.23
N GLN A 117 -6.36 3.46 9.32
CA GLN A 117 -6.99 2.45 8.46
C GLN A 117 -6.00 1.74 7.51
N TRP A 118 -4.83 2.32 7.27
CA TRP A 118 -3.78 1.72 6.44
C TRP A 118 -2.83 0.79 7.20
N PHE A 119 -2.92 0.70 8.53
CA PHE A 119 -1.92 0.03 9.35
C PHE A 119 -1.69 -1.43 8.98
N THR A 120 -2.78 -2.22 8.91
CA THR A 120 -2.68 -3.65 8.56
C THR A 120 -2.17 -3.86 7.14
N MET A 121 -2.62 -3.05 6.20
CA MET A 121 -2.21 -3.12 4.80
C MET A 121 -0.74 -2.76 4.61
N ILE A 122 -0.25 -1.73 5.30
CA ILE A 122 1.17 -1.35 5.27
C ILE A 122 2.03 -2.46 5.87
N LYS A 123 1.66 -2.97 7.02
CA LYS A 123 2.39 -4.03 7.73
C LYS A 123 2.64 -5.26 6.86
N ASN A 124 1.69 -5.57 5.98
CA ASN A 124 1.73 -6.74 5.11
C ASN A 124 1.99 -6.36 3.64
N SER A 125 2.54 -5.18 3.38
CA SER A 125 2.86 -4.73 2.03
C SER A 125 4.33 -4.93 1.68
N HIS A 126 4.59 -5.02 0.38
CA HIS A 126 5.93 -5.09 -0.19
C HIS A 126 6.03 -4.12 -1.37
N PRO A 127 6.08 -2.80 -1.10
CA PRO A 127 6.10 -1.78 -2.14
C PRO A 127 7.13 -2.03 -3.23
N LEU A 128 6.72 -1.86 -4.47
CA LEU A 128 7.55 -2.05 -5.66
C LEU A 128 8.49 -0.85 -5.84
N ILE A 129 9.75 -1.12 -6.16
CA ILE A 129 10.73 -0.09 -6.53
C ILE A 129 10.43 0.40 -7.95
N LEU A 130 10.17 1.69 -8.09
CA LEU A 130 9.72 2.34 -9.34
C LEU A 130 10.77 3.32 -9.90
N ASP A 131 12.04 3.20 -9.52
CA ASP A 131 13.12 4.13 -9.89
C ASP A 131 13.38 4.20 -11.40
N GLN A 132 13.01 3.12 -12.14
CA GLN A 132 13.16 3.06 -13.59
C GLN A 132 12.01 3.76 -14.35
N LEU A 133 10.97 4.18 -13.65
CA LEU A 133 9.84 4.88 -14.26
C LEU A 133 10.14 6.39 -14.38
N PRO A 134 9.46 7.09 -15.31
CA PRO A 134 9.62 8.54 -15.45
C PRO A 134 9.40 9.30 -14.14
N ASP A 135 10.13 10.39 -13.94
CA ASP A 135 10.10 11.17 -12.70
C ASP A 135 8.71 11.71 -12.35
N ASN A 136 7.90 12.00 -13.36
CA ASN A 136 6.55 12.51 -13.20
C ASN A 136 5.50 11.42 -12.92
N TYR A 137 5.85 10.14 -13.04
CA TYR A 137 4.93 9.05 -12.69
C TYR A 137 4.62 9.10 -11.19
N ARG A 138 3.35 8.95 -10.85
CA ARG A 138 2.88 8.86 -9.44
C ARG A 138 2.02 7.61 -9.28
N PRO A 139 2.39 6.68 -8.41
CA PRO A 139 1.52 5.56 -8.06
C PRO A 139 0.27 6.07 -7.34
N ILE A 140 -0.80 5.28 -7.35
CA ILE A 140 -2.05 5.58 -6.62
C ILE A 140 -1.78 5.70 -5.14
N VAL A 141 -0.99 4.75 -4.58
CA VAL A 141 -0.48 4.78 -3.21
C VAL A 141 1.04 4.72 -3.28
N GLN A 142 1.67 5.84 -3.02
CA GLN A 142 3.12 5.95 -2.91
C GLN A 142 3.55 5.65 -1.48
N VAL A 143 4.61 4.86 -1.31
CA VAL A 143 5.29 4.69 -0.03
C VAL A 143 6.50 5.62 0.02
N ILE A 144 6.65 6.32 1.13
CA ILE A 144 7.80 7.19 1.38
C ILE A 144 8.92 6.33 1.94
N ASP A 145 10.03 6.25 1.22
CA ASP A 145 11.20 5.50 1.65
C ASP A 145 12.02 6.29 2.67
N ASN A 146 12.96 5.63 3.34
CA ASN A 146 13.92 6.30 4.20
C ASN A 146 14.91 7.14 3.37
N VAL A 147 15.54 8.10 4.03
CA VAL A 147 16.43 9.08 3.39
C VAL A 147 17.74 8.48 2.85
N GLU A 148 18.11 7.26 3.25
CA GLU A 148 19.34 6.61 2.81
C GLU A 148 19.17 5.79 1.52
N ARG A 149 18.04 5.07 1.39
CA ARG A 149 17.72 4.35 0.15
C ARG A 149 17.10 5.26 -0.90
N ASN A 150 16.12 6.06 -0.46
CA ASN A 150 15.43 7.06 -1.28
C ASN A 150 14.87 6.52 -2.60
N HIS A 151 14.31 5.31 -2.57
CA HIS A 151 13.61 4.72 -3.72
C HIS A 151 12.25 5.40 -3.94
N LYS A 152 11.82 5.49 -5.19
CA LYS A 152 10.43 5.71 -5.53
C LYS A 152 9.68 4.39 -5.31
N LEU A 153 8.78 4.35 -4.33
CA LEU A 153 8.07 3.12 -3.95
C LEU A 153 6.57 3.24 -4.24
N GLY A 154 5.97 2.17 -4.79
CA GLY A 154 4.54 2.09 -5.04
C GLY A 154 3.91 0.88 -4.34
N MET A 155 2.83 1.11 -3.55
CA MET A 155 2.04 0.04 -2.96
C MET A 155 0.85 -0.33 -3.84
N ILE A 156 0.19 0.67 -4.45
CA ILE A 156 -0.86 0.46 -5.45
C ILE A 156 -0.52 1.36 -6.65
N GLN A 157 -0.45 0.77 -7.83
CA GLN A 157 -0.10 1.47 -9.06
C GLN A 157 -0.86 0.93 -10.25
N GLU A 158 -1.13 1.81 -11.22
CA GLU A 158 -1.82 1.44 -12.46
C GLU A 158 -0.97 1.77 -13.69
N PHE A 159 -1.17 0.98 -14.73
CA PHE A 159 -0.50 1.12 -16.01
C PHE A 159 -1.45 0.83 -17.16
N ASN A 160 -1.29 1.55 -18.26
CA ASN A 160 -1.81 1.12 -19.56
C ASN A 160 -0.75 0.23 -20.22
N VAL A 161 -1.11 -1.00 -20.54
CA VAL A 161 -0.23 -1.99 -21.17
C VAL A 161 -0.81 -2.35 -22.55
N GLY A 162 -0.35 -1.68 -23.59
CA GLY A 162 -1.00 -1.73 -24.90
C GLY A 162 -2.47 -1.26 -24.78
N PRO A 163 -3.44 -2.05 -25.26
CA PRO A 163 -4.86 -1.73 -25.08
C PRO A 163 -5.42 -2.10 -23.69
N GLY A 164 -4.68 -2.88 -22.89
CA GLY A 164 -5.11 -3.38 -21.58
C GLY A 164 -4.80 -2.41 -20.43
N LYS A 165 -5.44 -2.65 -19.30
CA LYS A 165 -5.23 -1.92 -18.06
C LYS A 165 -4.73 -2.86 -16.97
N LEU A 166 -3.65 -2.49 -16.30
CA LEU A 166 -3.04 -3.24 -15.21
C LEU A 166 -3.07 -2.42 -13.92
N LEU A 167 -3.71 -2.95 -12.89
CA LEU A 167 -3.60 -2.48 -11.53
C LEU A 167 -2.76 -3.47 -10.73
N ILE A 168 -1.71 -3.00 -10.07
CA ILE A 168 -0.85 -3.83 -9.22
C ILE A 168 -1.07 -3.41 -7.77
N CYS A 169 -1.37 -4.38 -6.91
CA CYS A 169 -1.54 -4.17 -5.48
C CYS A 169 -0.48 -4.98 -4.72
N MET A 170 0.43 -4.28 -4.05
CA MET A 170 1.59 -4.85 -3.36
C MET A 170 1.30 -5.11 -1.87
N THR A 171 0.04 -5.11 -1.46
CA THR A 171 -0.40 -5.59 -0.14
C THR A 171 -1.30 -6.80 -0.30
N ASP A 172 -1.12 -7.79 0.58
CA ASP A 172 -1.89 -9.03 0.54
C ASP A 172 -3.24 -8.84 1.23
N LEU A 173 -4.22 -8.33 0.47
CA LEU A 173 -5.57 -8.09 0.99
C LEU A 173 -6.33 -9.40 1.28
N GLU A 174 -5.97 -10.52 0.66
CA GLU A 174 -6.67 -11.79 0.88
C GLU A 174 -6.40 -12.38 2.26
N THR A 175 -5.15 -12.29 2.73
CA THR A 175 -4.79 -12.79 4.08
C THR A 175 -5.27 -11.86 5.19
N GLN A 176 -5.75 -10.66 4.85
CA GLN A 176 -6.17 -9.64 5.79
C GLN A 176 -7.70 -9.49 5.90
N GLN A 177 -8.45 -10.48 5.44
CA GLN A 177 -9.93 -10.42 5.43
C GLN A 177 -10.58 -10.34 6.83
N GLU A 178 -9.86 -10.61 7.90
CA GLU A 178 -10.30 -10.37 9.27
C GLU A 178 -10.41 -8.88 9.62
N TYR A 179 -9.66 -8.02 8.92
CA TYR A 179 -9.65 -6.58 9.15
C TYR A 179 -10.66 -5.86 8.25
N PRO A 180 -11.60 -5.11 8.82
CA PRO A 180 -12.67 -4.47 8.05
C PRO A 180 -12.14 -3.46 7.03
N GLU A 181 -11.07 -2.75 7.33
CA GLU A 181 -10.41 -1.81 6.41
C GLU A 181 -9.82 -2.50 5.17
N ALA A 182 -9.25 -3.69 5.34
CA ALA A 182 -8.70 -4.46 4.22
C ALA A 182 -9.80 -5.06 3.32
N ARG A 183 -10.96 -5.40 3.92
CA ARG A 183 -12.14 -5.83 3.14
C ARG A 183 -12.78 -4.68 2.38
N GLN A 184 -12.65 -3.45 2.89
CA GLN A 184 -13.26 -2.26 2.30
C GLN A 184 -12.46 -1.71 1.13
N LEU A 185 -11.12 -1.82 1.15
CA LEU A 185 -10.24 -1.42 0.07
C LEU A 185 -10.36 -2.36 -1.13
#